data_7ffee443a19371e7f8c645e439b302c3
#
_entry.id   7ffee443a19371e7f8c645e439b302c3
#
_cell.length_a   1.000
_cell.length_b   1.000
_cell.length_c   1.000
_cell.angle_alpha   90.00
_cell.angle_beta   90.00
_cell.angle_gamma   90.00
#
_symmetry.space_group_name_H-M   'P 1'
#
loop_
_entity.id
_entity.type
_entity.pdbx_description
1 polymer ?
#
loop_
_entity_poly.entity_id
_entity_poly.type
_entity_poly.pdbx_seq_one_letter_code
_entity_poly.pdbx_strand_id
1 'polypeptide(L)'
;PTPGFTGAGSYTYQVCLASPNQMVCDTATVRVTVKPSINADDDTTFAAINGGNGGTTGSVIGNDTTNGVAAVIGTNVSLTPGTSPNAGLSMGADGAITVAAGTPAGTYYYPYEICTIPATTPATCDPATATVTVGAASIDAVDDTAADVPAGSTTGVTTNVLGNDTNVGGSINPASVS
;
A
#
# COMPACT_ATOMS: atom_id res chain seq x y z
N PRO A 1 1.28 29.50 -6.57
CA PRO A 1 2.58 28.83 -6.60
C PRO A 1 2.52 27.60 -7.49
N THR A 2 3.67 27.21 -8.04
CA THR A 2 3.81 25.94 -8.76
C THR A 2 3.64 24.77 -7.79
N PRO A 3 3.04 23.64 -8.19
CA PRO A 3 3.02 22.44 -7.37
C PRO A 3 4.43 22.06 -6.88
N GLY A 4 4.55 21.64 -5.63
CA GLY A 4 5.83 21.33 -4.98
C GLY A 4 6.57 22.53 -4.37
N PHE A 5 6.20 23.78 -4.67
CA PHE A 5 6.85 24.94 -4.08
C PHE A 5 6.39 25.19 -2.64
N THR A 6 7.37 25.32 -1.73
CA THR A 6 7.17 25.76 -0.34
C THR A 6 8.20 26.81 0.04
N GLY A 7 7.90 27.62 1.05
CA GLY A 7 8.79 28.68 1.55
C GLY A 7 8.33 30.09 1.23
N ALA A 8 9.23 31.06 1.40
CA ALA A 8 8.93 32.45 1.22
C ALA A 8 9.13 32.90 -0.24
N GLY A 9 8.16 33.60 -0.77
CA GLY A 9 8.23 34.31 -2.04
C GLY A 9 7.91 35.78 -1.87
N SER A 10 8.36 36.63 -2.78
CA SER A 10 8.00 38.04 -2.79
C SER A 10 7.94 38.57 -4.21
N TYR A 11 7.09 39.58 -4.40
CA TYR A 11 7.10 40.40 -5.62
C TYR A 11 6.94 41.88 -5.26
N THR A 12 7.53 42.75 -6.06
CA THR A 12 7.38 44.19 -5.95
C THR A 12 6.29 44.67 -6.89
N TYR A 13 5.55 45.69 -6.45
CA TYR A 13 4.63 46.42 -7.29
C TYR A 13 4.85 47.92 -7.12
N GLN A 14 4.45 48.69 -8.09
CA GLN A 14 4.53 50.13 -8.06
C GLN A 14 3.14 50.74 -8.18
N VAL A 15 2.89 51.78 -7.42
CA VAL A 15 1.70 52.63 -7.55
C VAL A 15 2.15 54.05 -7.89
N CYS A 16 1.42 54.70 -8.79
CA CYS A 16 1.69 56.06 -9.20
C CYS A 16 0.45 56.94 -9.02
N LEU A 17 0.63 58.21 -8.77
CA LEU A 17 -0.47 59.16 -8.77
C LEU A 17 -1.13 59.23 -10.15
N ALA A 18 -2.43 59.50 -10.15
CA ALA A 18 -3.15 59.74 -11.39
C ALA A 18 -2.78 61.13 -11.97
N SER A 19 -3.11 61.33 -13.27
CA SER A 19 -2.92 62.61 -13.94
C SER A 19 -3.44 63.77 -13.07
N PRO A 20 -2.69 64.91 -12.97
CA PRO A 20 -1.52 65.28 -13.74
C PRO A 20 -0.17 64.82 -13.14
N ASN A 21 -0.15 64.18 -11.97
CA ASN A 21 1.08 63.85 -11.24
C ASN A 21 1.64 62.44 -11.48
N GLN A 22 1.48 61.89 -12.67
CA GLN A 22 1.84 60.53 -13.03
C GLN A 22 3.33 60.13 -12.83
N MET A 23 4.20 61.12 -12.62
CA MET A 23 5.62 60.91 -12.36
C MET A 23 5.94 60.62 -10.89
N VAL A 24 4.95 60.74 -9.99
CA VAL A 24 5.11 60.48 -8.57
C VAL A 24 4.65 59.06 -8.32
N CYS A 25 5.60 58.15 -8.14
CA CYS A 25 5.39 56.73 -7.94
C CYS A 25 6.12 56.26 -6.70
N ASP A 26 5.59 55.23 -6.06
CA ASP A 26 6.25 54.51 -4.96
C ASP A 26 6.15 52.99 -5.18
N THR A 27 7.10 52.25 -4.63
CA THR A 27 7.17 50.81 -4.75
C THR A 27 6.97 50.14 -3.41
N ALA A 28 6.23 49.02 -3.42
CA ALA A 28 6.06 48.16 -2.25
C ALA A 28 6.30 46.71 -2.60
N THR A 29 6.58 45.93 -1.58
CA THR A 29 6.84 44.47 -1.72
C THR A 29 5.75 43.69 -1.01
N VAL A 30 5.13 42.74 -1.72
CA VAL A 30 4.30 41.72 -1.13
C VAL A 30 5.16 40.49 -0.80
N ARG A 31 5.05 40.01 0.42
CA ARG A 31 5.70 38.76 0.87
C ARG A 31 4.63 37.71 1.10
N VAL A 32 4.85 36.50 0.55
CA VAL A 32 3.96 35.36 0.68
C VAL A 32 4.77 34.17 1.20
N THR A 33 4.24 33.48 2.20
CA THR A 33 4.82 32.21 2.66
C THR A 33 3.89 31.07 2.27
N VAL A 34 4.40 30.15 1.45
CA VAL A 34 3.71 28.91 1.12
C VAL A 34 4.11 27.85 2.14
N LYS A 35 3.15 27.40 2.95
CA LYS A 35 3.38 26.36 3.96
C LYS A 35 3.43 25.00 3.30
N PRO A 36 4.24 24.05 3.80
CA PRO A 36 4.17 22.66 3.38
C PRO A 36 2.76 22.08 3.60
N SER A 37 2.36 21.21 2.70
CA SER A 37 1.15 20.39 2.84
C SER A 37 1.49 18.93 2.61
N ILE A 38 0.79 18.04 3.28
CA ILE A 38 0.90 16.59 3.11
C ILE A 38 -0.50 16.00 3.21
N ASN A 39 -0.77 14.97 2.44
CA ASN A 39 -2.03 14.23 2.45
C ASN A 39 -1.68 12.75 2.26
N ALA A 40 -1.92 11.97 3.30
CA ALA A 40 -1.90 10.52 3.27
C ALA A 40 -3.34 10.03 3.15
N ASP A 41 -3.65 9.36 2.06
CA ASP A 41 -4.97 8.80 1.81
C ASP A 41 -5.00 7.30 2.15
N ASP A 42 -6.05 6.85 2.85
CA ASP A 42 -6.22 5.44 3.20
C ASP A 42 -6.19 4.53 1.97
N ASP A 43 -5.48 3.40 2.07
CA ASP A 43 -5.39 2.39 1.03
C ASP A 43 -6.46 1.31 1.20
N THR A 44 -7.38 1.19 0.27
CA THR A 44 -8.49 0.23 0.34
C THR A 44 -8.57 -0.69 -0.88
N THR A 45 -7.65 -0.56 -1.85
CA THR A 45 -7.76 -1.17 -3.18
C THR A 45 -6.75 -2.28 -3.45
N PHE A 46 -6.00 -2.73 -2.45
CA PHE A 46 -5.08 -3.86 -2.63
C PHE A 46 -5.82 -5.14 -2.96
N ALA A 47 -5.29 -5.90 -3.93
CA ALA A 47 -5.79 -7.23 -4.20
C ALA A 47 -5.65 -8.14 -2.97
N ALA A 48 -6.61 -9.02 -2.75
CA ALA A 48 -6.53 -9.99 -1.65
C ALA A 48 -5.33 -10.92 -1.82
N ILE A 49 -4.58 -11.15 -0.74
CA ILE A 49 -3.43 -12.05 -0.68
C ILE A 49 -3.86 -13.36 -0.05
N ASN A 50 -3.51 -14.50 -0.66
CA ASN A 50 -3.81 -15.79 -0.07
C ASN A 50 -2.96 -16.04 1.19
N GLY A 51 -3.59 -16.29 2.33
CA GLY A 51 -2.91 -16.48 3.61
C GLY A 51 -2.02 -17.72 3.68
N GLY A 52 -2.34 -18.77 2.92
CA GLY A 52 -1.54 -19.98 2.91
C GLY A 52 -0.19 -19.78 2.21
N ASN A 53 -0.16 -19.04 1.10
CA ASN A 53 1.04 -18.76 0.33
C ASN A 53 1.78 -17.50 0.82
N GLY A 54 1.06 -16.54 1.38
CA GLY A 54 1.58 -15.20 1.61
C GLY A 54 1.74 -14.40 0.31
N GLY A 55 2.35 -13.24 0.42
CA GLY A 55 2.57 -12.34 -0.70
C GLY A 55 2.85 -10.91 -0.27
N THR A 56 2.82 -9.97 -1.21
CA THR A 56 3.04 -8.54 -0.95
C THR A 56 1.99 -7.68 -1.62
N THR A 57 1.63 -6.56 -0.99
CA THR A 57 0.81 -5.50 -1.59
C THR A 57 1.64 -4.63 -2.54
N GLY A 58 0.99 -3.67 -3.21
CA GLY A 58 1.69 -2.47 -3.70
C GLY A 58 2.14 -1.56 -2.54
N SER A 59 2.83 -0.47 -2.87
CA SER A 59 3.23 0.54 -1.88
C SER A 59 2.03 1.35 -1.40
N VAL A 60 1.98 1.63 -0.09
CA VAL A 60 0.93 2.43 0.55
C VAL A 60 0.95 3.92 0.17
N ILE A 61 2.04 4.43 -0.41
CA ILE A 61 2.13 5.86 -0.76
C ILE A 61 1.65 6.17 -2.18
N GLY A 62 1.03 5.19 -2.88
CA GLY A 62 0.69 5.33 -4.30
C GLY A 62 -0.40 6.39 -4.58
N ASN A 63 -1.26 6.66 -3.62
CA ASN A 63 -2.34 7.67 -3.64
C ASN A 63 -2.00 8.93 -2.84
N ASP A 64 -0.86 8.96 -2.14
CA ASP A 64 -0.47 10.05 -1.26
C ASP A 64 0.14 11.22 -2.02
N THR A 65 0.05 12.41 -1.43
CA THR A 65 0.62 13.63 -2.01
C THR A 65 1.33 14.51 -0.99
N THR A 66 2.32 15.26 -1.44
CA THR A 66 2.97 16.31 -0.67
C THR A 66 3.17 17.55 -1.53
N ASN A 67 2.82 18.72 -1.00
CA ASN A 67 2.97 20.01 -1.69
C ASN A 67 2.30 20.04 -3.09
N GLY A 68 1.22 19.25 -3.29
CA GLY A 68 0.49 19.14 -4.55
C GLY A 68 1.16 18.28 -5.63
N VAL A 69 2.14 17.45 -5.26
CA VAL A 69 2.78 16.44 -6.12
C VAL A 69 2.72 15.07 -5.47
N ALA A 70 2.88 14.00 -6.25
CA ALA A 70 2.90 12.64 -5.73
C ALA A 70 3.98 12.45 -4.66
N ALA A 71 3.66 11.70 -3.61
CA ALA A 71 4.61 11.32 -2.58
C ALA A 71 5.65 10.33 -3.14
N VAL A 72 6.93 10.54 -2.79
CA VAL A 72 8.05 9.66 -3.17
C VAL A 72 8.95 9.49 -1.96
N ILE A 73 9.00 8.25 -1.42
CA ILE A 73 9.79 7.93 -0.23
C ILE A 73 11.27 8.29 -0.45
N GLY A 74 11.87 8.93 0.54
CA GLY A 74 13.27 9.35 0.51
C GLY A 74 13.57 10.57 -0.36
N THR A 75 12.59 11.08 -1.12
CA THR A 75 12.74 12.28 -1.96
C THR A 75 11.98 13.46 -1.36
N ASN A 76 10.68 13.33 -1.19
CA ASN A 76 9.82 14.41 -0.67
C ASN A 76 9.02 13.99 0.56
N VAL A 77 8.96 12.68 0.87
CA VAL A 77 8.37 12.17 2.11
C VAL A 77 9.27 11.11 2.76
N SER A 78 9.19 11.03 4.10
CA SER A 78 9.61 9.87 4.88
C SER A 78 8.37 9.05 5.25
N LEU A 79 8.50 7.72 5.29
CA LEU A 79 7.46 6.79 5.70
C LEU A 79 7.84 6.18 7.05
N THR A 80 6.89 6.15 7.98
CA THR A 80 7.01 5.48 9.27
C THR A 80 5.87 4.47 9.41
N PRO A 81 6.17 3.16 9.39
CA PRO A 81 5.17 2.15 9.69
C PRO A 81 4.68 2.26 11.13
N GLY A 82 3.38 2.10 11.33
CA GLY A 82 2.80 1.96 12.66
C GLY A 82 2.91 0.54 13.21
N THR A 83 2.18 0.26 14.29
CA THR A 83 2.17 -1.09 14.88
C THR A 83 1.47 -2.06 13.95
N SER A 84 2.14 -3.17 13.62
CA SER A 84 1.55 -4.23 12.80
C SER A 84 0.31 -4.82 13.49
N PRO A 85 -0.81 -4.98 12.77
CA PRO A 85 -2.04 -5.55 13.31
C PRO A 85 -1.96 -7.07 13.55
N ASN A 86 -0.97 -7.75 12.96
CA ASN A 86 -0.75 -9.19 13.09
C ASN A 86 0.73 -9.52 12.89
N ALA A 87 1.27 -10.50 13.63
CA ALA A 87 2.66 -10.92 13.52
C ALA A 87 3.06 -11.43 12.11
N GLY A 88 2.08 -11.85 11.31
CA GLY A 88 2.28 -12.27 9.91
C GLY A 88 2.35 -11.12 8.91
N LEU A 89 2.17 -9.85 9.33
CA LEU A 89 2.25 -8.68 8.46
C LEU A 89 3.45 -7.81 8.82
N SER A 90 4.15 -7.32 7.80
CA SER A 90 5.23 -6.34 7.98
C SER A 90 5.28 -5.36 6.82
N MET A 91 5.55 -4.08 7.08
CA MET A 91 5.71 -3.07 6.05
C MET A 91 7.20 -2.86 5.75
N GLY A 92 7.56 -2.89 4.48
CA GLY A 92 8.90 -2.61 3.99
C GLY A 92 9.21 -1.11 3.91
N ALA A 93 10.48 -0.78 3.74
CA ALA A 93 10.93 0.61 3.57
C ALA A 93 10.41 1.26 2.27
N ASP A 94 9.94 0.47 1.32
CA ASP A 94 9.29 0.87 0.06
C ASP A 94 7.79 1.10 0.21
N GLY A 95 7.23 0.86 1.40
CA GLY A 95 5.80 0.97 1.71
C GLY A 95 4.98 -0.27 1.31
N ALA A 96 5.57 -1.30 0.75
CA ALA A 96 4.85 -2.54 0.49
C ALA A 96 4.63 -3.34 1.78
N ILE A 97 3.43 -3.93 1.94
CA ILE A 97 3.12 -4.77 3.09
C ILE A 97 3.28 -6.23 2.68
N THR A 98 4.16 -6.94 3.38
CA THR A 98 4.36 -8.39 3.23
C THR A 98 3.41 -9.13 4.16
N VAL A 99 2.70 -10.11 3.61
CA VAL A 99 1.89 -11.10 4.34
C VAL A 99 2.66 -12.41 4.33
N ALA A 100 3.05 -12.89 5.49
CA ALA A 100 3.75 -14.17 5.64
C ALA A 100 2.83 -15.36 5.35
N ALA A 101 3.40 -16.44 4.81
CA ALA A 101 2.67 -17.69 4.67
C ALA A 101 2.18 -18.19 6.03
N GLY A 102 0.95 -18.71 6.07
CA GLY A 102 0.29 -19.12 7.31
C GLY A 102 -0.45 -18.01 8.04
N THR A 103 -0.50 -16.78 7.50
CA THR A 103 -1.30 -15.70 8.10
C THR A 103 -2.79 -16.05 8.01
N PRO A 104 -3.53 -15.99 9.13
CA PRO A 104 -4.97 -16.28 9.14
C PRO A 104 -5.75 -15.38 8.16
N ALA A 105 -6.80 -15.94 7.58
CA ALA A 105 -7.72 -15.17 6.74
C ALA A 105 -8.42 -14.07 7.57
N GLY A 106 -8.60 -12.90 6.97
CA GLY A 106 -9.22 -11.75 7.63
C GLY A 106 -8.88 -10.45 6.94
N THR A 107 -9.43 -9.36 7.47
CA THR A 107 -9.10 -8.01 7.06
C THR A 107 -8.24 -7.35 8.14
N TYR A 108 -7.12 -6.80 7.76
CA TYR A 108 -6.14 -6.18 8.65
C TYR A 108 -5.96 -4.71 8.29
N TYR A 109 -5.94 -3.85 9.30
CA TYR A 109 -5.75 -2.41 9.18
C TYR A 109 -4.34 -2.05 9.65
N TYR A 110 -3.46 -1.75 8.71
CA TYR A 110 -2.06 -1.44 8.98
C TYR A 110 -1.86 0.09 8.98
N PRO A 111 -1.66 0.73 10.14
CA PRO A 111 -1.44 2.18 10.21
C PRO A 111 -0.04 2.55 9.71
N TYR A 112 0.08 3.72 9.11
CA TYR A 112 1.35 4.33 8.75
C TYR A 112 1.25 5.86 8.83
N GLU A 113 2.38 6.54 8.77
CA GLU A 113 2.47 7.99 8.74
C GLU A 113 3.52 8.41 7.71
N ILE A 114 3.22 9.44 6.94
CA ILE A 114 4.21 10.09 6.09
C ILE A 114 4.48 11.51 6.58
N CYS A 115 5.75 11.94 6.47
CA CYS A 115 6.16 13.30 6.83
C CYS A 115 6.95 13.94 5.69
N THR A 116 6.85 15.26 5.53
CA THR A 116 7.58 16.00 4.50
C THR A 116 9.10 15.92 4.64
N ILE A 117 9.82 15.84 3.52
CA ILE A 117 11.27 16.01 3.43
C ILE A 117 11.56 17.27 2.59
N PRO A 118 12.46 18.18 3.03
CA PRO A 118 13.13 18.20 4.34
C PRO A 118 12.12 18.41 5.48
N ALA A 119 12.45 17.86 6.64
CA ALA A 119 11.61 18.01 7.83
C ALA A 119 11.41 19.50 8.16
N THR A 120 10.16 19.86 8.44
CA THR A 120 9.79 21.21 8.88
C THR A 120 9.82 21.30 10.41
N THR A 121 9.78 22.52 10.97
CA THR A 121 9.70 22.70 12.41
C THR A 121 8.48 23.59 12.71
N PRO A 122 7.39 23.02 13.29
CA PRO A 122 7.18 21.59 13.58
C PRO A 122 7.10 20.74 12.33
N ALA A 123 7.34 19.42 12.45
CA ALA A 123 7.19 18.47 11.35
C ALA A 123 5.78 18.50 10.76
N THR A 124 5.67 18.43 9.45
CA THR A 124 4.38 18.30 8.75
C THR A 124 4.21 16.84 8.35
N CYS A 125 3.34 16.13 9.07
CA CYS A 125 3.06 14.71 8.91
C CYS A 125 1.57 14.47 8.78
N ASP A 126 1.20 13.34 8.17
CA ASP A 126 -0.19 12.90 8.06
C ASP A 126 -0.25 11.38 8.19
N PRO A 127 -1.13 10.83 9.06
CA PRO A 127 -1.32 9.41 9.23
C PRO A 127 -2.39 8.88 8.27
N ALA A 128 -2.23 7.61 7.86
CA ALA A 128 -3.24 6.87 7.11
C ALA A 128 -3.24 5.38 7.48
N THR A 129 -4.16 4.63 6.90
CA THR A 129 -4.34 3.20 7.18
C THR A 129 -4.45 2.42 5.87
N ALA A 130 -3.64 1.38 5.75
CA ALA A 130 -3.73 0.42 4.67
C ALA A 130 -4.64 -0.77 5.07
N THR A 131 -5.63 -1.07 4.24
CA THR A 131 -6.52 -2.21 4.41
C THR A 131 -5.98 -3.40 3.61
N VAL A 132 -5.56 -4.46 4.30
CA VAL A 132 -5.03 -5.68 3.71
C VAL A 132 -6.02 -6.82 3.92
N THR A 133 -6.54 -7.39 2.83
CA THR A 133 -7.42 -8.56 2.87
C THR A 133 -6.60 -9.82 2.66
N VAL A 134 -6.63 -10.72 3.63
CA VAL A 134 -6.00 -12.04 3.56
C VAL A 134 -7.09 -13.08 3.33
N GLY A 135 -7.02 -13.77 2.20
CA GLY A 135 -7.94 -14.85 1.84
C GLY A 135 -7.57 -16.18 2.49
N ALA A 136 -8.55 -17.02 2.73
CA ALA A 136 -8.33 -18.35 3.27
C ALA A 136 -7.61 -19.28 2.28
N ALA A 137 -6.81 -20.20 2.79
CA ALA A 137 -6.41 -21.36 2.03
C ALA A 137 -7.62 -22.29 1.80
N SER A 138 -7.67 -22.95 0.66
CA SER A 138 -8.72 -23.91 0.32
C SER A 138 -8.14 -25.15 -0.33
N ILE A 139 -8.88 -26.25 -0.21
CA ILE A 139 -8.62 -27.51 -0.91
C ILE A 139 -9.91 -27.98 -1.53
N ASP A 140 -9.84 -28.56 -2.70
CA ASP A 140 -10.96 -29.15 -3.43
C ASP A 140 -10.53 -30.56 -3.86
N ALA A 141 -11.15 -31.58 -3.24
CA ALA A 141 -10.97 -32.98 -3.56
C ALA A 141 -12.02 -33.38 -4.61
N VAL A 142 -11.58 -33.87 -5.75
CA VAL A 142 -12.43 -34.23 -6.88
C VAL A 142 -12.54 -35.75 -6.97
N ASP A 143 -13.77 -36.27 -7.19
CA ASP A 143 -14.04 -37.69 -7.29
C ASP A 143 -13.16 -38.40 -8.33
N ASP A 144 -12.61 -39.55 -7.95
CA ASP A 144 -11.77 -40.37 -8.82
C ASP A 144 -12.55 -41.60 -9.34
N THR A 145 -12.18 -42.02 -10.54
CA THR A 145 -12.68 -43.25 -11.12
C THR A 145 -11.55 -44.27 -11.28
N ALA A 146 -11.61 -45.36 -10.60
CA ALA A 146 -10.71 -46.49 -10.76
C ALA A 146 -11.18 -47.43 -11.90
N ALA A 147 -10.25 -48.15 -12.54
CA ALA A 147 -10.59 -49.17 -13.51
C ALA A 147 -11.33 -50.33 -12.84
N ASP A 148 -12.26 -50.98 -13.58
CA ASP A 148 -12.97 -52.14 -13.11
C ASP A 148 -12.02 -53.32 -12.81
N VAL A 149 -12.25 -54.00 -11.71
CA VAL A 149 -11.49 -55.19 -11.29
C VAL A 149 -12.34 -56.42 -11.40
N PRO A 150 -11.96 -57.46 -12.14
CA PRO A 150 -12.70 -58.71 -12.22
C PRO A 150 -12.88 -59.38 -10.85
N ALA A 151 -14.06 -59.98 -10.62
CA ALA A 151 -14.30 -60.71 -9.40
C ALA A 151 -13.30 -61.87 -9.21
N GLY A 152 -12.64 -61.96 -8.06
CA GLY A 152 -11.60 -62.91 -7.74
C GLY A 152 -10.22 -62.51 -8.13
N SER A 153 -10.00 -61.32 -8.64
CA SER A 153 -8.66 -60.74 -8.88
C SER A 153 -7.89 -60.56 -7.56
N THR A 154 -6.63 -61.02 -7.54
CA THR A 154 -5.69 -60.76 -6.45
C THR A 154 -4.82 -59.56 -6.67
N THR A 155 -4.97 -58.91 -7.84
CA THR A 155 -4.22 -57.72 -8.21
C THR A 155 -5.04 -56.50 -7.87
N GLY A 156 -4.57 -55.67 -6.96
CA GLY A 156 -5.21 -54.36 -6.63
C GLY A 156 -5.09 -53.36 -7.79
N VAL A 157 -6.03 -52.45 -7.84
CA VAL A 157 -5.92 -51.27 -8.73
C VAL A 157 -5.29 -50.14 -7.92
N THR A 158 -4.26 -49.52 -8.46
CA THR A 158 -3.66 -48.32 -7.90
C THR A 158 -4.11 -47.09 -8.73
N THR A 159 -4.91 -46.25 -8.08
CA THR A 159 -5.30 -44.94 -8.64
C THR A 159 -4.65 -43.85 -7.82
N ASN A 160 -4.06 -42.85 -8.48
CA ASN A 160 -3.58 -41.68 -7.78
C ASN A 160 -4.77 -40.77 -7.47
N VAL A 161 -5.31 -40.87 -6.27
CA VAL A 161 -6.50 -40.13 -5.82
C VAL A 161 -6.23 -38.62 -5.60
N LEU A 162 -4.99 -38.17 -5.76
CA LEU A 162 -4.64 -36.74 -5.64
C LEU A 162 -4.38 -36.09 -7.02
N GLY A 163 -4.60 -36.85 -8.11
CA GLY A 163 -4.18 -36.40 -9.44
C GLY A 163 -5.03 -35.28 -10.04
N ASN A 164 -6.29 -35.18 -9.64
CA ASN A 164 -7.27 -34.19 -10.10
C ASN A 164 -7.68 -33.22 -8.99
N ASP A 165 -7.16 -33.38 -7.77
CA ASP A 165 -7.40 -32.48 -6.64
C ASP A 165 -6.68 -31.13 -6.83
N THR A 166 -7.31 -30.07 -6.37
CA THR A 166 -6.76 -28.72 -6.44
C THR A 166 -6.68 -28.05 -5.07
N ASN A 167 -5.77 -27.10 -4.94
CA ASN A 167 -5.63 -26.31 -3.72
C ASN A 167 -5.24 -24.86 -4.02
N VAL A 168 -5.59 -23.96 -3.12
CA VAL A 168 -5.14 -22.57 -3.12
C VAL A 168 -4.53 -22.27 -1.76
N GLY A 169 -3.26 -21.89 -1.74
CA GLY A 169 -2.57 -21.46 -0.52
C GLY A 169 -1.97 -22.61 0.31
N GLY A 170 -1.21 -23.47 -0.32
CA GLY A 170 -0.51 -24.54 0.35
C GLY A 170 -0.14 -25.67 -0.60
N SER A 171 0.24 -26.80 -0.07
CA SER A 171 0.41 -28.05 -0.80
C SER A 171 -0.50 -29.11 -0.21
N ILE A 172 -1.04 -30.00 -1.07
CA ILE A 172 -1.79 -31.16 -0.60
C ILE A 172 -0.82 -32.06 0.18
N ASN A 173 -1.22 -32.48 1.37
CA ASN A 173 -0.45 -33.45 2.17
C ASN A 173 -0.85 -34.89 1.78
N PRO A 174 -0.03 -35.65 1.05
CA PRO A 174 -0.37 -37.01 0.63
C PRO A 174 -0.59 -37.97 1.82
N ALA A 175 0.00 -37.70 2.99
CA ALA A 175 -0.16 -38.51 4.18
C ALA A 175 -1.53 -38.32 4.87
N SER A 176 -2.35 -37.37 4.42
CA SER A 176 -3.71 -37.14 4.94
C SER A 176 -4.77 -37.99 4.24
N VAL A 177 -4.42 -38.75 3.18
CA VAL A 177 -5.32 -39.67 2.49
C VAL A 177 -5.51 -40.89 3.35
N SER A 178 -6.77 -41.22 3.74
CA SER A 178 -7.14 -42.34 4.63
C SER A 178 -8.19 -43.23 4.01
#